data_b9d4b277301c1c2bd5df1482daf68f8e
#
_entry.id   b9d4b277301c1c2bd5df1482daf68f8e
#
_cell.length_a   1.000
_cell.length_b   1.000
_cell.length_c   1.000
_cell.angle_alpha   90.00
_cell.angle_beta   90.00
_cell.angle_gamma   90.00
#
_symmetry.space_group_name_H-M   'P 1'
#
loop_
_entity.id
_entity.type
_entity.pdbx_description
1 polymer ?
#
loop_
_entity_poly.entity_id
_entity_poly.type
_entity_poly.pdbx_seq_one_letter_code
_entity_poly.pdbx_strand_id
1 'polypeptide(L)'
;VGTPLQAKLGLIIGLAVIAGSANPVLFPLELQSEPTKVSIDTLIIFGGGIIGYALYVYLLNSFTSNDTAANGILRASRLLKGVVFAWILPALIILFWYLPSSVTFSFSSFLGAFLEVVSMAVAGVLAGLAWGGMSKAMHSATLFTVFFMSGTMGELLTEEGGINVFGTPNYFPYYSQAQLLYTGYMMWVISLIPVTFYAVKMLRDLGIF
;
A
#
# COMPACT_ATOMS: atom_id res chain seq x y z
N VAL A 1 14.06 14.72 -12.85
CA VAL A 1 12.96 15.41 -12.16
C VAL A 1 11.79 15.47 -13.11
N GLY A 2 10.57 15.07 -12.64
CA GLY A 2 9.38 15.07 -13.50
C GLY A 2 8.93 16.50 -13.85
N THR A 3 8.20 16.65 -14.95
CA THR A 3 7.66 17.93 -15.38
C THR A 3 6.38 18.29 -14.62
N PRO A 4 5.98 19.59 -14.53
CA PRO A 4 4.70 19.99 -13.95
C PRO A 4 3.49 19.32 -14.59
N LEU A 5 3.57 19.01 -15.89
CA LEU A 5 2.54 18.24 -16.61
C LEU A 5 2.43 16.82 -16.08
N GLN A 6 3.56 16.13 -15.85
CA GLN A 6 3.59 14.79 -15.28
C GLN A 6 3.00 14.75 -13.87
N ALA A 7 3.26 15.80 -13.05
CA ALA A 7 2.63 15.90 -11.74
C ALA A 7 1.11 16.04 -11.83
N LYS A 8 0.59 16.88 -12.73
CA LYS A 8 -0.86 17.03 -12.96
C LYS A 8 -1.50 15.74 -13.45
N LEU A 9 -0.88 15.08 -14.42
CA LEU A 9 -1.36 13.79 -14.91
C LEU A 9 -1.35 12.71 -13.81
N GLY A 10 -0.31 12.66 -12.99
CA GLY A 10 -0.25 11.75 -11.85
C GLY A 10 -1.38 11.98 -10.86
N LEU A 11 -1.70 13.23 -10.53
CA LEU A 11 -2.84 13.54 -9.66
C LEU A 11 -4.17 13.05 -10.25
N ILE A 12 -4.41 13.30 -11.55
CA ILE A 12 -5.65 12.87 -12.22
C ILE A 12 -5.73 11.34 -12.24
N ILE A 13 -4.67 10.66 -12.62
CA ILE A 13 -4.63 9.18 -12.70
C ILE A 13 -4.83 8.57 -11.29
N GLY A 14 -4.12 9.08 -10.29
CA GLY A 14 -4.26 8.56 -8.91
C GLY A 14 -5.68 8.76 -8.37
N LEU A 15 -6.30 9.90 -8.59
CA LEU A 15 -7.69 10.15 -8.21
C LEU A 15 -8.66 9.24 -8.98
N ALA A 16 -8.44 9.03 -10.28
CA ALA A 16 -9.28 8.14 -11.08
C ALA A 16 -9.19 6.68 -10.60
N VAL A 17 -7.98 6.21 -10.24
CA VAL A 17 -7.78 4.88 -9.67
C VAL A 17 -8.52 4.74 -8.34
N ILE A 18 -8.37 5.70 -7.40
CA ILE A 18 -9.07 5.67 -6.12
C ILE A 18 -10.58 5.70 -6.33
N ALA A 19 -11.10 6.63 -7.15
CA ALA A 19 -12.54 6.75 -7.39
C ALA A 19 -13.12 5.50 -8.07
N GLY A 20 -12.38 4.87 -8.99
CA GLY A 20 -12.78 3.61 -9.61
C GLY A 20 -12.80 2.44 -8.62
N SER A 21 -11.80 2.36 -7.75
CA SER A 21 -11.67 1.30 -6.76
C SER A 21 -12.64 1.48 -5.58
N ALA A 22 -12.86 2.71 -5.13
CA ALA A 22 -13.81 3.03 -4.04
C ALA A 22 -15.26 3.16 -4.54
N ASN A 23 -15.59 2.57 -5.69
CA ASN A 23 -16.94 2.64 -6.25
C ASN A 23 -17.90 1.78 -5.40
N PRO A 24 -19.04 2.34 -4.91
CA PRO A 24 -20.02 1.58 -4.14
C PRO A 24 -20.57 0.34 -4.82
N VAL A 25 -20.52 0.27 -6.16
CA VAL A 25 -20.92 -0.90 -6.95
C VAL A 25 -20.02 -2.11 -6.67
N LEU A 26 -18.76 -1.90 -6.26
CA LEU A 26 -17.82 -2.96 -5.94
C LEU A 26 -18.00 -3.51 -4.52
N PHE A 27 -18.61 -2.77 -3.61
CA PHE A 27 -18.80 -3.15 -2.21
C PHE A 27 -19.45 -4.53 -2.01
N PRO A 28 -20.53 -4.91 -2.73
CA PRO A 28 -21.07 -6.27 -2.63
C PRO A 28 -20.10 -7.36 -3.07
N LEU A 29 -19.18 -7.05 -4.00
CA LEU A 29 -18.16 -8.00 -4.45
C LEU A 29 -17.06 -8.16 -3.41
N GLU A 30 -16.68 -7.09 -2.71
CA GLU A 30 -15.73 -7.14 -1.60
C GLU A 30 -16.26 -8.00 -0.44
N LEU A 31 -17.55 -7.89 -0.11
CA LEU A 31 -18.20 -8.71 0.91
C LEU A 31 -18.21 -10.21 0.58
N GLN A 32 -18.25 -10.54 -0.72
CA GLN A 32 -18.35 -11.94 -1.18
C GLN A 32 -17.00 -12.57 -1.49
N SER A 33 -15.95 -11.77 -1.68
CA SER A 33 -14.67 -12.25 -2.21
C SER A 33 -13.50 -11.52 -1.58
N GLU A 34 -12.76 -12.22 -0.72
CA GLU A 34 -11.53 -11.72 -0.12
C GLU A 34 -10.47 -11.28 -1.15
N PRO A 35 -10.18 -12.04 -2.23
CA PRO A 35 -9.26 -11.58 -3.25
C PRO A 35 -9.66 -10.25 -3.88
N THR A 36 -10.98 -10.02 -4.03
CA THR A 36 -11.51 -8.75 -4.54
C THR A 36 -11.23 -7.63 -3.55
N LYS A 37 -11.49 -7.83 -2.26
CA LYS A 37 -11.20 -6.87 -1.19
C LYS A 37 -9.73 -6.48 -1.20
N VAL A 38 -8.83 -7.46 -1.13
CA VAL A 38 -7.37 -7.22 -1.13
C VAL A 38 -6.92 -6.48 -2.39
N SER A 39 -7.51 -6.80 -3.55
CA SER A 39 -7.20 -6.14 -4.82
C SER A 39 -7.63 -4.68 -4.82
N ILE A 40 -8.84 -4.38 -4.32
CA ILE A 40 -9.38 -3.03 -4.23
C ILE A 40 -8.55 -2.18 -3.27
N ASP A 41 -8.23 -2.67 -2.07
CA ASP A 41 -7.38 -1.99 -1.11
C ASP A 41 -5.99 -1.69 -1.70
N THR A 42 -5.41 -2.66 -2.41
CA THR A 42 -4.12 -2.48 -3.10
C THR A 42 -4.20 -1.38 -4.15
N LEU A 43 -5.28 -1.31 -4.94
CA LEU A 43 -5.48 -0.26 -5.94
C LEU A 43 -5.67 1.11 -5.29
N ILE A 44 -6.37 1.21 -4.16
CA ILE A 44 -6.53 2.47 -3.43
C ILE A 44 -5.17 2.97 -2.92
N ILE A 45 -4.37 2.08 -2.31
CA ILE A 45 -3.00 2.41 -1.85
C ILE A 45 -2.13 2.83 -3.04
N PHE A 46 -2.20 2.12 -4.15
CA PHE A 46 -1.43 2.43 -5.36
C PHE A 46 -1.83 3.77 -5.97
N GLY A 47 -3.13 4.06 -6.06
CA GLY A 47 -3.65 5.36 -6.48
C GLY A 47 -3.16 6.50 -5.58
N GLY A 48 -3.18 6.29 -4.27
CA GLY A 48 -2.57 7.18 -3.28
C GLY A 48 -1.08 7.38 -3.52
N GLY A 49 -0.36 6.29 -3.81
CA GLY A 49 1.09 6.34 -4.13
C GLY A 49 1.41 7.20 -5.36
N ILE A 50 0.61 7.10 -6.41
CA ILE A 50 0.73 7.95 -7.59
C ILE A 50 0.51 9.43 -7.22
N ILE A 51 -0.53 9.74 -6.41
CA ILE A 51 -0.79 11.10 -5.92
C ILE A 51 0.39 11.61 -5.10
N GLY A 52 0.89 10.81 -4.16
CA GLY A 52 2.02 11.17 -3.31
C GLY A 52 3.29 11.50 -4.10
N TYR A 53 3.62 10.67 -5.08
CA TYR A 53 4.76 10.95 -5.97
C TYR A 53 4.52 12.19 -6.83
N ALA A 54 3.32 12.38 -7.36
CA ALA A 54 2.96 13.57 -8.12
C ALA A 54 3.08 14.86 -7.27
N LEU A 55 2.64 14.81 -6.01
CA LEU A 55 2.82 15.90 -5.05
C LEU A 55 4.29 16.18 -4.78
N TYR A 56 5.12 15.16 -4.60
CA TYR A 56 6.55 15.33 -4.44
C TYR A 56 7.18 16.06 -5.63
N VAL A 57 6.85 15.65 -6.85
CA VAL A 57 7.32 16.31 -8.09
C VAL A 57 6.81 17.76 -8.16
N TYR A 58 5.55 18.00 -7.83
CA TYR A 58 4.96 19.34 -7.79
C TYR A 58 5.67 20.25 -6.80
N LEU A 59 5.88 19.76 -5.57
CA LEU A 59 6.60 20.50 -4.52
C LEU A 59 8.02 20.87 -4.97
N LEU A 60 8.75 19.95 -5.60
CA LEU A 60 10.09 20.23 -6.11
C LEU A 60 10.13 21.31 -7.19
N ASN A 61 9.10 21.36 -8.04
CA ASN A 61 9.07 22.31 -9.17
C ASN A 61 8.48 23.67 -8.80
N SER A 62 7.64 23.75 -7.76
CA SER A 62 6.89 24.97 -7.42
C SER A 62 7.56 25.85 -6.36
N PHE A 63 8.58 25.34 -5.67
CA PHE A 63 9.17 26.07 -4.55
C PHE A 63 10.38 26.89 -4.95
N THR A 64 10.22 28.20 -4.84
CA THR A 64 11.30 29.14 -4.60
C THR A 64 11.75 29.07 -3.13
N SER A 65 13.00 29.40 -2.86
CA SER A 65 13.74 29.19 -1.61
C SER A 65 13.10 29.64 -0.28
N ASN A 66 11.94 30.32 -0.30
CA ASN A 66 11.35 30.95 0.87
C ASN A 66 10.12 30.28 1.47
N ASP A 67 9.63 29.17 0.92
CA ASP A 67 8.46 28.49 1.45
C ASP A 67 8.84 27.45 2.52
N THR A 68 8.65 27.83 3.79
CA THR A 68 9.04 27.04 4.96
C THR A 68 8.25 25.73 5.11
N ALA A 69 6.95 25.74 4.77
CA ALA A 69 6.09 24.56 4.95
C ALA A 69 6.47 23.43 3.98
N ALA A 70 6.68 23.79 2.74
CA ALA A 70 7.04 22.80 1.74
C ALA A 70 8.47 22.30 1.85
N ASN A 71 9.40 23.19 2.20
CA ASN A 71 10.74 22.78 2.56
C ASN A 71 10.73 21.82 3.75
N GLY A 72 9.80 22.02 4.71
CA GLY A 72 9.54 21.10 5.81
C GLY A 72 9.09 19.71 5.33
N ILE A 73 8.11 19.61 4.44
CA ILE A 73 7.60 18.36 3.88
C ILE A 73 8.71 17.64 3.09
N LEU A 74 9.40 18.32 2.20
CA LEU A 74 10.50 17.74 1.42
C LEU A 74 11.66 17.28 2.32
N ARG A 75 11.97 18.07 3.36
CA ARG A 75 12.98 17.69 4.35
C ARG A 75 12.54 16.45 5.15
N ALA A 76 11.28 16.40 5.60
CA ALA A 76 10.72 15.25 6.30
C ALA A 76 10.73 14.00 5.44
N SER A 77 10.37 14.09 4.15
CA SER A 77 10.41 12.94 3.22
C SER A 77 11.84 12.41 2.99
N ARG A 78 12.87 13.25 3.15
CA ARG A 78 14.29 12.86 3.04
C ARG A 78 14.89 12.40 4.37
N LEU A 79 14.31 12.83 5.51
CA LEU A 79 14.76 12.39 6.82
C LEU A 79 14.55 10.88 6.96
N LEU A 80 15.48 10.23 7.66
CA LEU A 80 15.46 8.78 7.83
C LEU A 80 15.31 8.00 6.50
N LYS A 81 15.76 8.63 5.39
CA LYS A 81 15.65 8.05 4.03
C LYS A 81 14.21 7.65 3.66
N GLY A 82 13.22 8.39 4.16
CA GLY A 82 11.80 8.11 3.93
C GLY A 82 11.23 6.92 4.71
N VAL A 83 12.00 6.30 5.59
CA VAL A 83 11.60 5.06 6.32
C VAL A 83 10.28 5.24 7.07
N VAL A 84 10.10 6.37 7.77
CA VAL A 84 8.87 6.62 8.54
C VAL A 84 7.66 6.69 7.61
N PHE A 85 7.74 7.45 6.53
CA PHE A 85 6.62 7.66 5.61
C PHE A 85 6.38 6.48 4.67
N ALA A 86 7.42 5.76 4.25
CA ALA A 86 7.28 4.64 3.33
C ALA A 86 6.92 3.32 4.02
N TRP A 87 7.30 3.16 5.28
CA TRP A 87 7.23 1.87 5.96
C TRP A 87 6.34 1.90 7.20
N ILE A 88 6.68 2.76 8.16
CA ILE A 88 6.08 2.68 9.50
C ILE A 88 4.62 3.15 9.45
N LEU A 89 4.35 4.37 9.01
CA LEU A 89 2.98 4.90 9.02
C LEU A 89 2.04 4.15 8.06
N PRO A 90 2.40 3.90 6.79
CA PRO A 90 1.56 3.09 5.92
C PRO A 90 1.32 1.68 6.44
N ALA A 91 2.35 1.01 6.97
CA ALA A 91 2.20 -0.33 7.53
C ALA A 91 1.23 -0.37 8.71
N LEU A 92 1.32 0.60 9.63
CA LEU A 92 0.40 0.69 10.78
C LEU A 92 -1.05 0.93 10.32
N ILE A 93 -1.27 1.77 9.31
CA ILE A 93 -2.61 2.02 8.77
C ILE A 93 -3.17 0.75 8.13
N ILE A 94 -2.37 0.07 7.31
CA ILE A 94 -2.78 -1.17 6.65
C ILE A 94 -3.08 -2.25 7.70
N LEU A 95 -2.17 -2.50 8.65
CA LEU A 95 -2.37 -3.48 9.70
C LEU A 95 -3.62 -3.20 10.53
N PHE A 96 -3.90 -1.93 10.83
CA PHE A 96 -5.12 -1.56 11.58
C PHE A 96 -6.38 -2.04 10.85
N TRP A 97 -6.48 -1.86 9.53
CA TRP A 97 -7.67 -2.25 8.78
C TRP A 97 -7.80 -3.76 8.54
N TYR A 98 -6.72 -4.51 8.70
CA TYR A 98 -6.76 -5.98 8.67
C TYR A 98 -7.00 -6.61 10.05
N LEU A 99 -7.22 -5.82 11.11
CA LEU A 99 -7.70 -6.35 12.39
C LEU A 99 -9.18 -6.75 12.28
N PRO A 100 -9.60 -7.87 12.90
CA PRO A 100 -10.99 -8.36 12.79
C PRO A 100 -12.06 -7.32 13.17
N SER A 101 -11.80 -6.53 14.21
CA SER A 101 -12.70 -5.44 14.64
C SER A 101 -12.83 -4.33 13.60
N SER A 102 -11.73 -3.98 12.93
CA SER A 102 -11.71 -2.94 11.91
C SER A 102 -12.39 -3.40 10.63
N VAL A 103 -12.16 -4.65 10.22
CA VAL A 103 -12.87 -5.28 9.09
C VAL A 103 -14.38 -5.30 9.36
N THR A 104 -14.78 -5.70 10.57
CA THR A 104 -16.20 -5.68 10.97
C THR A 104 -16.78 -4.27 10.91
N PHE A 105 -16.04 -3.27 11.42
CA PHE A 105 -16.46 -1.88 11.39
C PHE A 105 -16.58 -1.33 9.96
N SER A 106 -15.64 -1.66 9.09
CA SER A 106 -15.66 -1.27 7.67
C SER A 106 -16.91 -1.83 6.96
N PHE A 107 -17.24 -3.10 7.19
CA PHE A 107 -18.39 -3.73 6.54
C PHE A 107 -19.75 -3.39 7.18
N SER A 108 -19.78 -2.99 8.45
CA SER A 108 -21.02 -2.70 9.16
C SER A 108 -21.49 -1.25 9.07
N SER A 109 -20.64 -0.32 8.63
CA SER A 109 -20.97 1.10 8.62
C SER A 109 -20.38 1.85 7.42
N PHE A 110 -21.16 2.77 6.86
CA PHE A 110 -20.67 3.68 5.82
C PHE A 110 -19.45 4.50 6.30
N LEU A 111 -19.46 4.92 7.56
CA LEU A 111 -18.32 5.65 8.14
C LEU A 111 -17.06 4.79 8.17
N GLY A 112 -17.19 3.52 8.56
CA GLY A 112 -16.07 2.57 8.55
C GLY A 112 -15.48 2.39 7.17
N ALA A 113 -16.31 2.11 6.16
CA ALA A 113 -15.87 1.98 4.76
C ALA A 113 -15.21 3.26 4.25
N PHE A 114 -15.78 4.43 4.54
CA PHE A 114 -15.20 5.71 4.15
C PHE A 114 -13.83 5.96 4.79
N LEU A 115 -13.71 5.72 6.10
CA LEU A 115 -12.45 5.89 6.83
C LEU A 115 -11.37 4.92 6.33
N GLU A 116 -11.74 3.69 6.00
CA GLU A 116 -10.82 2.72 5.39
C GLU A 116 -10.26 3.25 4.08
N VAL A 117 -11.12 3.61 3.12
CA VAL A 117 -10.72 4.14 1.82
C VAL A 117 -9.82 5.36 1.96
N VAL A 118 -10.19 6.33 2.80
CA VAL A 118 -9.42 7.56 2.99
C VAL A 118 -8.06 7.26 3.63
N SER A 119 -8.02 6.46 4.67
CA SER A 119 -6.76 6.15 5.36
C SER A 119 -5.84 5.28 4.52
N MET A 120 -6.36 4.31 3.74
CA MET A 120 -5.57 3.54 2.77
C MET A 120 -5.00 4.44 1.67
N ALA A 121 -5.79 5.38 1.14
CA ALA A 121 -5.31 6.38 0.19
C ALA A 121 -4.20 7.25 0.81
N VAL A 122 -4.36 7.70 2.06
CA VAL A 122 -3.34 8.45 2.80
C VAL A 122 -2.07 7.62 2.99
N ALA A 123 -2.18 6.35 3.35
CA ALA A 123 -1.03 5.45 3.43
C ALA A 123 -0.26 5.41 2.10
N GLY A 124 -0.98 5.29 0.99
CA GLY A 124 -0.39 5.37 -0.35
C GLY A 124 0.30 6.72 -0.60
N VAL A 125 -0.35 7.85 -0.28
CA VAL A 125 0.22 9.20 -0.46
C VAL A 125 1.53 9.35 0.32
N LEU A 126 1.58 8.90 1.56
CA LEU A 126 2.80 8.94 2.39
C LEU A 126 3.93 8.13 1.75
N ALA A 127 3.63 6.91 1.30
CA ALA A 127 4.60 6.06 0.60
C ALA A 127 5.10 6.70 -0.70
N GLY A 128 4.20 7.28 -1.50
CA GLY A 128 4.53 7.95 -2.75
C GLY A 128 5.39 9.22 -2.55
N LEU A 129 5.11 10.02 -1.52
CA LEU A 129 5.94 11.17 -1.13
C LEU A 129 7.37 10.73 -0.77
N ALA A 130 7.49 9.66 0.02
CA ALA A 130 8.78 9.11 0.41
C ALA A 130 9.56 8.57 -0.78
N TRP A 131 8.87 7.93 -1.74
CA TRP A 131 9.46 7.35 -2.95
C TRP A 131 10.33 8.36 -3.70
N GLY A 132 9.84 9.57 -3.90
CA GLY A 132 10.59 10.61 -4.62
C GLY A 132 11.91 11.02 -3.95
N GLY A 133 12.05 10.85 -2.64
CA GLY A 133 13.25 11.17 -1.86
C GLY A 133 14.25 10.02 -1.69
N MET A 134 13.92 8.81 -2.16
CA MET A 134 14.72 7.60 -1.96
C MET A 134 15.87 7.46 -2.97
N SER A 135 16.94 6.79 -2.55
CA SER A 135 17.99 6.31 -3.45
C SER A 135 17.54 5.08 -4.26
N LYS A 136 18.29 4.72 -5.30
CA LYS A 136 18.01 3.50 -6.10
C LYS A 136 17.99 2.24 -5.24
N ALA A 137 18.96 2.08 -4.35
CA ALA A 137 19.01 0.95 -3.43
C ALA A 137 17.79 0.90 -2.51
N MET A 138 17.34 2.06 -1.99
CA MET A 138 16.12 2.16 -1.18
C MET A 138 14.87 1.79 -1.97
N HIS A 139 14.75 2.20 -3.25
CA HIS A 139 13.63 1.76 -4.10
C HIS A 139 13.58 0.23 -4.21
N SER A 140 14.73 -0.40 -4.49
CA SER A 140 14.81 -1.85 -4.62
C SER A 140 14.51 -2.56 -3.29
N ALA A 141 15.03 -2.04 -2.17
CA ALA A 141 14.74 -2.55 -0.83
C ALA A 141 13.25 -2.40 -0.47
N THR A 142 12.64 -1.25 -0.81
CA THR A 142 11.20 -1.02 -0.58
C THR A 142 10.35 -2.03 -1.33
N LEU A 143 10.63 -2.22 -2.62
CA LEU A 143 9.87 -3.18 -3.43
C LEU A 143 10.10 -4.62 -2.97
N PHE A 144 11.34 -4.99 -2.63
CA PHE A 144 11.60 -6.28 -2.01
C PHE A 144 10.73 -6.50 -0.77
N THR A 145 10.72 -5.53 0.15
CA THR A 145 9.96 -5.68 1.41
C THR A 145 8.45 -5.71 1.17
N VAL A 146 7.90 -4.89 0.27
CA VAL A 146 6.47 -4.92 -0.06
C VAL A 146 6.05 -6.31 -0.57
N PHE A 147 6.79 -6.88 -1.51
CA PHE A 147 6.48 -8.22 -2.03
C PHE A 147 6.77 -9.31 -1.01
N PHE A 148 7.83 -9.18 -0.20
CA PHE A 148 8.12 -10.11 0.88
C PHE A 148 7.00 -10.14 1.92
N MET A 149 6.53 -8.97 2.37
CA MET A 149 5.39 -8.87 3.29
C MET A 149 4.09 -9.40 2.68
N SER A 150 3.86 -9.17 1.40
CA SER A 150 2.72 -9.76 0.69
C SER A 150 2.80 -11.30 0.69
N GLY A 151 3.96 -11.88 0.44
CA GLY A 151 4.19 -13.32 0.53
C GLY A 151 3.99 -13.86 1.95
N THR A 152 4.50 -13.16 2.96
CA THR A 152 4.30 -13.52 4.38
C THR A 152 2.83 -13.45 4.77
N MET A 153 2.10 -12.43 4.31
CA MET A 153 0.64 -12.37 4.53
C MET A 153 -0.07 -13.53 3.83
N GLY A 154 0.37 -13.89 2.63
CA GLY A 154 -0.14 -15.07 1.93
C GLY A 154 0.06 -16.37 2.73
N GLU A 155 1.21 -16.54 3.38
CA GLU A 155 1.49 -17.67 4.26
C GLU A 155 0.55 -17.68 5.47
N LEU A 156 0.40 -16.54 6.15
CA LEU A 156 -0.51 -16.41 7.29
C LEU A 156 -1.96 -16.73 6.92
N LEU A 157 -2.44 -16.27 5.76
CA LEU A 157 -3.78 -16.59 5.28
C LEU A 157 -3.94 -18.08 4.95
N THR A 158 -2.91 -18.70 4.41
CA THR A 158 -2.91 -20.15 4.11
C THR A 158 -2.94 -20.97 5.41
N GLU A 159 -2.15 -20.59 6.40
CA GLU A 159 -2.13 -21.22 7.72
C GLU A 159 -3.45 -21.02 8.45
N GLU A 160 -4.00 -19.80 8.45
CA GLU A 160 -5.28 -19.48 9.09
C GLU A 160 -6.44 -20.25 8.45
N GLY A 161 -6.47 -20.34 7.11
CA GLY A 161 -7.46 -21.12 6.36
C GLY A 161 -7.36 -22.63 6.60
N GLY A 162 -6.15 -23.14 6.92
CA GLY A 162 -5.90 -24.58 7.14
C GLY A 162 -5.86 -25.01 8.60
N ILE A 163 -5.22 -24.21 9.47
CA ILE A 163 -4.81 -24.65 10.82
C ILE A 163 -5.44 -23.77 11.93
N ASN A 164 -6.00 -22.61 11.58
CA ASN A 164 -6.52 -21.65 12.55
C ASN A 164 -5.46 -21.20 13.59
N VAL A 165 -4.37 -20.65 13.07
CA VAL A 165 -3.17 -20.27 13.85
C VAL A 165 -3.47 -19.33 15.03
N PHE A 166 -4.44 -18.43 14.86
CA PHE A 166 -4.81 -17.46 15.90
C PHE A 166 -5.84 -17.99 16.92
N GLY A 167 -6.22 -19.27 16.82
CA GLY A 167 -7.11 -19.93 17.79
C GLY A 167 -8.53 -19.40 17.80
N THR A 168 -8.90 -18.54 16.87
CA THR A 168 -10.26 -18.02 16.69
C THR A 168 -10.87 -18.65 15.44
N PRO A 169 -12.04 -19.28 15.53
CA PRO A 169 -12.63 -19.98 14.39
C PRO A 169 -13.07 -19.08 13.24
N ASN A 170 -12.75 -17.81 13.21
CA ASN A 170 -12.99 -16.88 12.12
C ASN A 170 -12.21 -15.60 12.36
N TYR A 171 -10.92 -15.58 12.07
CA TYR A 171 -10.13 -14.34 12.06
C TYR A 171 -10.74 -13.32 11.08
N PHE A 172 -11.22 -13.81 9.93
CA PHE A 172 -12.01 -13.02 8.98
C PHE A 172 -13.44 -13.58 8.89
N PRO A 173 -14.37 -13.10 9.73
CA PRO A 173 -15.71 -13.69 9.87
C PRO A 173 -16.58 -13.63 8.61
N TYR A 174 -16.18 -12.84 7.61
CA TYR A 174 -16.92 -12.64 6.36
C TYR A 174 -16.49 -13.59 5.23
N TYR A 175 -15.34 -14.27 5.38
CA TYR A 175 -14.77 -15.10 4.32
C TYR A 175 -14.68 -16.57 4.74
N SER A 176 -14.89 -17.45 3.78
CA SER A 176 -14.72 -18.88 4.02
C SER A 176 -13.23 -19.29 4.08
N GLN A 177 -12.95 -20.39 4.77
CA GLN A 177 -11.60 -20.97 4.79
C GLN A 177 -11.03 -21.20 3.37
N ALA A 178 -11.87 -21.63 2.44
CA ALA A 178 -11.46 -21.82 1.04
C ALA A 178 -11.02 -20.53 0.36
N GLN A 179 -11.66 -19.39 0.69
CA GLN A 179 -11.25 -18.08 0.18
C GLN A 179 -9.93 -17.64 0.80
N LEU A 180 -9.73 -17.83 2.10
CA LEU A 180 -8.46 -17.53 2.77
C LEU A 180 -7.31 -18.31 2.15
N LEU A 181 -7.48 -19.63 1.98
CA LEU A 181 -6.50 -20.48 1.30
C LEU A 181 -6.20 -20.03 -0.12
N TYR A 182 -7.23 -19.76 -0.91
CA TYR A 182 -7.06 -19.31 -2.30
C TYR A 182 -6.32 -17.96 -2.37
N THR A 183 -6.70 -16.99 -1.55
CA THR A 183 -6.04 -15.68 -1.50
C THR A 183 -4.59 -15.82 -1.03
N GLY A 184 -4.36 -16.65 -0.02
CA GLY A 184 -3.02 -16.90 0.50
C GLY A 184 -2.09 -17.48 -0.57
N TYR A 185 -2.50 -18.52 -1.27
CA TYR A 185 -1.73 -19.10 -2.37
C TYR A 185 -1.52 -18.10 -3.52
N MET A 186 -2.54 -17.32 -3.87
CA MET A 186 -2.43 -16.30 -4.91
C MET A 186 -1.37 -15.24 -4.54
N MET A 187 -1.41 -14.73 -3.32
CA MET A 187 -0.44 -13.73 -2.83
C MET A 187 0.97 -14.31 -2.79
N TRP A 188 1.12 -15.55 -2.35
CA TRP A 188 2.41 -16.22 -2.28
C TRP A 188 3.04 -16.40 -3.68
N VAL A 189 2.27 -16.93 -4.63
CA VAL A 189 2.73 -17.13 -6.02
C VAL A 189 3.07 -15.82 -6.70
N ILE A 190 2.24 -14.78 -6.56
CA ILE A 190 2.49 -13.47 -7.16
C ILE A 190 3.73 -12.80 -6.55
N SER A 191 4.01 -13.04 -5.28
CA SER A 191 5.15 -12.42 -4.58
C SER A 191 6.49 -13.09 -4.89
N LEU A 192 6.52 -14.37 -5.20
CA LEU A 192 7.75 -15.17 -5.33
C LEU A 192 8.74 -14.60 -6.38
N ILE A 193 8.25 -14.30 -7.57
CA ILE A 193 9.09 -13.77 -8.67
C ILE A 193 9.59 -12.35 -8.34
N PRO A 194 8.72 -11.38 -7.93
CA PRO A 194 9.19 -10.06 -7.55
C PRO A 194 10.15 -10.06 -6.35
N VAL A 195 9.92 -10.87 -5.32
CA VAL A 195 10.84 -11.00 -4.17
C VAL A 195 12.22 -11.38 -4.64
N THR A 196 12.34 -12.43 -5.46
CA THR A 196 13.62 -12.90 -5.98
C THR A 196 14.29 -11.81 -6.84
N PHE A 197 13.55 -11.21 -7.75
CA PHE A 197 14.05 -10.14 -8.62
C PHE A 197 14.57 -8.93 -7.83
N TYR A 198 13.79 -8.43 -6.88
CA TYR A 198 14.17 -7.25 -6.10
C TYR A 198 15.23 -7.55 -5.04
N ALA A 199 15.35 -8.79 -4.54
CA ALA A 199 16.46 -9.20 -3.72
C ALA A 199 17.79 -9.07 -4.48
N VAL A 200 17.88 -9.67 -5.68
CA VAL A 200 19.08 -9.57 -6.51
C VAL A 200 19.37 -8.12 -6.91
N LYS A 201 18.33 -7.37 -7.30
CA LYS A 201 18.48 -5.96 -7.67
C LYS A 201 18.97 -5.11 -6.49
N MET A 202 18.44 -5.33 -5.28
CA MET A 202 18.87 -4.63 -4.08
C MET A 202 20.36 -4.88 -3.79
N LEU A 203 20.80 -6.13 -3.85
CA LEU A 203 22.21 -6.50 -3.63
C LEU A 203 23.13 -5.84 -4.65
N ARG A 204 22.72 -5.81 -5.92
CA ARG A 204 23.44 -5.10 -6.98
C ARG A 204 23.49 -3.59 -6.74
N ASP A 205 22.38 -2.97 -6.37
CA ASP A 205 22.30 -1.54 -6.12
C ASP A 205 23.09 -1.12 -4.85
N LEU A 206 23.39 -2.09 -3.97
CA LEU A 206 24.31 -1.94 -2.83
C LEU A 206 25.77 -2.20 -3.17
N GLY A 207 26.08 -2.64 -4.40
CA GLY A 207 27.45 -2.92 -4.84
C GLY A 207 28.04 -4.21 -4.25
N ILE A 208 27.21 -5.19 -3.89
CA ILE A 208 27.65 -6.49 -3.37
C ILE A 208 28.07 -7.44 -4.50
N PHE A 209 27.53 -7.26 -5.72
CA PHE A 209 27.96 -7.86 -7.00
C PHE A 209 27.57 -7.03 -8.20
#